data_2395c73b733aab129ab624a0a320c2de
#
_entry.id   2395c73b733aab129ab624a0a320c2de
#
_cell.length_a   1.000
_cell.length_b   1.000
_cell.length_c   1.000
_cell.angle_alpha   90.00
_cell.angle_beta   90.00
_cell.angle_gamma   90.00
#
_symmetry.space_group_name_H-M   'P 1'
#
loop_
_entity.id
_entity.type
_entity.pdbx_description
1 polymer ?
#
loop_
_entity_poly.entity_id
_entity_poly.type
_entity_poly.pdbx_seq_one_letter_code
_entity_poly.pdbx_strand_id
1 'polypeptide(L)'
;MLGRLWTKIEDAERKLRRSFGKDITDPRARRWSTFHYHVFDHAFLRTFWTNFFEIAPGVYRSNQPTHARFEKYKAMGIKTVVNLRGEDKYAHYLFEKETCEALGLKLLNAKLQARNAVSRKKIVHVIDTLRIAEKPFVFHCKSGADRAGFVAALYLMVFENKPVDVARKQLSLKYIHLDFTATGVQDYILDVYAARTARQPISFEEWIRTEYDGTAIQAGFDRKTPADRVTLPAAPVT
;
A
#
# COMPACT_ATOMS: atom_id res chain seq x y z
N MET A 1 -28.63 -0.83 -22.68
CA MET A 1 -29.13 -1.97 -21.88
C MET A 1 -28.00 -2.78 -21.23
N LEU A 2 -26.97 -3.17 -21.94
CA LEU A 2 -25.81 -3.92 -21.45
C LEU A 2 -25.06 -3.25 -20.27
N GLY A 3 -24.83 -1.94 -20.30
CA GLY A 3 -24.13 -1.24 -19.22
C GLY A 3 -24.87 -1.27 -17.87
N ARG A 4 -26.22 -1.17 -17.88
CA ARG A 4 -27.02 -1.30 -16.65
C ARG A 4 -27.04 -2.72 -16.07
N LEU A 5 -26.92 -3.74 -16.93
CA LEU A 5 -26.82 -5.13 -16.50
C LEU A 5 -25.46 -5.38 -15.86
N TRP A 6 -24.39 -4.87 -16.48
CA TRP A 6 -23.02 -4.97 -15.96
C TRP A 6 -22.89 -4.31 -14.57
N THR A 7 -23.41 -3.10 -14.42
CA THR A 7 -23.42 -2.40 -13.11
C THR A 7 -24.15 -3.19 -12.04
N LYS A 8 -25.30 -3.81 -12.38
CA LYS A 8 -26.04 -4.67 -11.43
C LYS A 8 -25.28 -5.92 -11.04
N ILE A 9 -24.55 -6.53 -11.97
CA ILE A 9 -23.72 -7.70 -11.70
C ILE A 9 -22.56 -7.32 -10.78
N GLU A 10 -21.88 -6.20 -11.06
CA GLU A 10 -20.80 -5.69 -10.20
C GLU A 10 -21.31 -5.33 -8.79
N ASP A 11 -22.47 -4.73 -8.68
CA ASP A 11 -23.08 -4.40 -7.39
C ASP A 11 -23.52 -5.64 -6.63
N ALA A 12 -24.07 -6.65 -7.31
CA ALA A 12 -24.42 -7.93 -6.71
C ALA A 12 -23.18 -8.69 -6.22
N GLU A 13 -22.11 -8.75 -7.03
CA GLU A 13 -20.82 -9.32 -6.64
C GLU A 13 -20.22 -8.59 -5.43
N ARG A 14 -20.24 -7.25 -5.47
CA ARG A 14 -19.76 -6.41 -4.36
C ARG A 14 -20.56 -6.65 -3.09
N LYS A 15 -21.88 -6.77 -3.19
CA LYS A 15 -22.77 -7.06 -2.06
C LYS A 15 -22.51 -8.47 -1.50
N LEU A 16 -22.39 -9.46 -2.37
CA LEU A 16 -22.04 -10.84 -2.00
C LEU A 16 -20.68 -10.88 -1.30
N ARG A 17 -19.64 -10.29 -1.88
CA ARG A 17 -18.30 -10.21 -1.30
C ARG A 17 -18.27 -9.54 0.07
N ARG A 18 -19.19 -8.63 0.34
CA ARG A 18 -19.31 -7.92 1.63
C ARG A 18 -20.21 -8.62 2.64
N SER A 19 -20.95 -9.66 2.26
CA SER A 19 -21.91 -10.32 3.13
C SER A 19 -21.29 -11.32 4.10
N PHE A 20 -20.16 -11.95 3.74
CA PHE A 20 -19.51 -12.99 4.55
C PHE A 20 -17.97 -12.78 4.63
N GLY A 21 -17.27 -13.71 5.29
CA GLY A 21 -15.81 -13.59 5.46
C GLY A 21 -15.40 -12.61 6.56
N LYS A 22 -16.23 -12.46 7.60
CA LYS A 22 -16.04 -11.52 8.72
C LYS A 22 -15.88 -12.21 10.08
N ASP A 23 -15.93 -13.52 10.11
CA ASP A 23 -15.80 -14.33 11.31
C ASP A 23 -14.90 -15.53 11.03
N ILE A 24 -13.93 -15.74 11.90
CA ILE A 24 -12.99 -16.87 11.85
C ILE A 24 -13.01 -17.69 13.14
N THR A 25 -13.91 -17.40 14.08
CA THR A 25 -13.98 -18.04 15.40
C THR A 25 -14.76 -19.34 15.36
N ASP A 26 -15.92 -19.35 14.70
CA ASP A 26 -16.72 -20.56 14.51
C ASP A 26 -16.17 -21.42 13.35
N PRO A 27 -16.09 -22.76 13.46
CA PRO A 27 -15.56 -23.61 12.39
C PRO A 27 -16.27 -23.50 11.05
N ARG A 28 -17.59 -23.28 11.02
CA ARG A 28 -18.33 -23.07 9.76
C ARG A 28 -18.05 -21.71 9.16
N ALA A 29 -18.07 -20.65 9.98
CA ALA A 29 -17.74 -19.30 9.57
C ALA A 29 -16.29 -19.23 9.07
N ARG A 30 -15.35 -19.91 9.72
CA ARG A 30 -13.95 -20.02 9.31
C ARG A 30 -13.79 -20.64 7.93
N ARG A 31 -14.53 -21.73 7.60
CA ARG A 31 -14.51 -22.34 6.26
C ARG A 31 -14.99 -21.36 5.19
N TRP A 32 -16.07 -20.63 5.43
CA TRP A 32 -16.57 -19.59 4.54
C TRP A 32 -15.61 -18.40 4.41
N SER A 33 -14.98 -18.02 5.50
CA SER A 33 -13.94 -16.97 5.51
C SER A 33 -12.70 -17.40 4.75
N THR A 34 -12.30 -18.67 4.84
CA THR A 34 -11.20 -19.24 4.03
C THR A 34 -11.55 -19.23 2.55
N PHE A 35 -12.76 -19.63 2.18
CA PHE A 35 -13.25 -19.56 0.81
C PHE A 35 -13.24 -18.10 0.31
N HIS A 36 -13.78 -17.17 1.09
CA HIS A 36 -13.76 -15.74 0.78
C HIS A 36 -12.35 -15.22 0.55
N TYR A 37 -11.40 -15.57 1.41
CA TYR A 37 -10.01 -15.18 1.32
C TYR A 37 -9.35 -15.70 0.04
N HIS A 38 -9.57 -16.97 -0.30
CA HIS A 38 -8.95 -17.54 -1.49
C HIS A 38 -9.58 -17.05 -2.79
N VAL A 39 -10.90 -16.94 -2.86
CA VAL A 39 -11.63 -16.61 -4.10
C VAL A 39 -11.77 -15.09 -4.28
N PHE A 40 -12.39 -14.39 -3.33
CA PHE A 40 -12.69 -12.95 -3.49
C PHE A 40 -11.51 -12.02 -3.18
N ASP A 41 -10.58 -12.44 -2.33
CA ASP A 41 -9.34 -11.71 -2.14
C ASP A 41 -8.20 -12.21 -3.05
N HIS A 42 -8.47 -13.24 -3.87
CA HIS A 42 -7.51 -13.84 -4.81
C HIS A 42 -6.22 -14.34 -4.12
N ALA A 43 -6.34 -14.86 -2.89
CA ALA A 43 -5.17 -15.28 -2.12
C ALA A 43 -4.41 -16.44 -2.80
N PHE A 44 -5.10 -17.30 -3.56
CA PHE A 44 -4.49 -18.40 -4.29
C PHE A 44 -3.42 -17.94 -5.30
N LEU A 45 -3.63 -16.80 -5.99
CA LEU A 45 -2.65 -16.25 -6.93
C LEU A 45 -1.36 -15.81 -6.23
N ARG A 46 -1.47 -15.36 -4.97
CA ARG A 46 -0.34 -14.89 -4.19
C ARG A 46 0.58 -16.02 -3.71
N THR A 47 0.19 -17.26 -3.89
CA THR A 47 1.03 -18.43 -3.63
C THR A 47 2.16 -18.53 -4.64
N PHE A 48 1.87 -18.23 -5.91
CA PHE A 48 2.82 -18.33 -7.01
C PHE A 48 3.62 -17.04 -7.21
N TRP A 49 3.06 -15.90 -6.86
CA TRP A 49 3.69 -14.61 -7.04
C TRP A 49 3.70 -13.83 -5.72
N THR A 50 4.90 -13.61 -5.17
CA THR A 50 5.07 -13.06 -3.83
C THR A 50 5.35 -11.57 -3.80
N ASN A 51 5.91 -11.03 -4.88
CA ASN A 51 6.42 -9.65 -4.97
C ASN A 51 7.31 -9.28 -3.76
N PHE A 52 8.06 -10.27 -3.26
CA PHE A 52 8.91 -10.16 -2.08
C PHE A 52 10.33 -9.78 -2.49
N PHE A 53 10.77 -8.61 -2.04
CA PHE A 53 12.10 -8.08 -2.33
C PHE A 53 12.63 -7.31 -1.13
N GLU A 54 13.93 -7.43 -0.86
CA GLU A 54 14.64 -6.53 0.02
C GLU A 54 14.91 -5.22 -0.71
N ILE A 55 14.60 -4.08 -0.08
CA ILE A 55 14.77 -2.74 -0.66
C ILE A 55 15.89 -1.95 0.02
N ALA A 56 16.19 -2.32 1.25
CA ALA A 56 17.30 -1.81 2.08
C ALA A 56 17.62 -2.87 3.13
N PRO A 57 18.79 -2.84 3.79
CA PRO A 57 19.17 -3.85 4.78
C PRO A 57 18.11 -4.07 5.86
N GLY A 58 17.54 -5.29 5.88
CA GLY A 58 16.49 -5.70 6.81
C GLY A 58 15.11 -5.09 6.53
N VAL A 59 14.87 -4.53 5.33
CA VAL A 59 13.59 -3.92 4.94
C VAL A 59 13.06 -4.57 3.67
N TYR A 60 11.90 -5.18 3.78
CA TYR A 60 11.30 -5.98 2.72
C TYR A 60 9.95 -5.43 2.29
N ARG A 61 9.67 -5.49 0.99
CA ARG A 61 8.33 -5.29 0.42
C ARG A 61 7.72 -6.62 0.00
N SER A 62 6.39 -6.72 -0.02
CA SER A 62 5.69 -7.95 -0.41
C SER A 62 4.27 -7.67 -0.90
N ASN A 63 3.65 -8.67 -1.56
CA ASN A 63 2.19 -8.78 -1.57
C ASN A 63 1.72 -9.33 -0.22
N GLN A 64 0.39 -9.38 0.01
CA GLN A 64 -0.13 -9.92 1.27
C GLN A 64 0.30 -11.37 1.45
N PRO A 65 1.02 -11.70 2.55
CA PRO A 65 1.53 -13.03 2.78
C PRO A 65 0.41 -14.02 3.11
N THR A 66 0.63 -15.28 2.79
CA THR A 66 -0.13 -16.41 3.34
C THR A 66 0.45 -16.81 4.69
N HIS A 67 -0.27 -17.63 5.48
CA HIS A 67 0.23 -18.16 6.75
C HIS A 67 1.63 -18.79 6.61
N ALA A 68 1.81 -19.70 5.68
CA ALA A 68 3.11 -20.35 5.43
C ALA A 68 4.24 -19.37 5.06
N ARG A 69 3.91 -18.20 4.50
CA ARG A 69 4.92 -17.16 4.25
C ARG A 69 5.25 -16.35 5.48
N PHE A 70 4.31 -16.12 6.37
CA PHE A 70 4.60 -15.51 7.67
C PHE A 70 5.53 -16.39 8.51
N GLU A 71 5.36 -17.72 8.46
CA GLU A 71 6.30 -18.68 9.09
C GLU A 71 7.72 -18.53 8.50
N LYS A 72 7.84 -18.44 7.18
CA LYS A 72 9.13 -18.19 6.52
C LYS A 72 9.72 -16.83 6.93
N TYR A 73 8.92 -15.79 7.02
CA TYR A 73 9.37 -14.47 7.48
C TYR A 73 9.86 -14.51 8.91
N LYS A 74 9.17 -15.23 9.79
CA LYS A 74 9.63 -15.46 11.16
C LYS A 74 10.97 -16.19 11.19
N ALA A 75 11.13 -17.23 10.38
CA ALA A 75 12.40 -17.98 10.25
C ALA A 75 13.55 -17.11 9.69
N MET A 76 13.25 -16.11 8.86
CA MET A 76 14.21 -15.10 8.38
C MET A 76 14.55 -14.03 9.43
N GLY A 77 13.96 -14.11 10.62
CA GLY A 77 14.19 -13.13 11.68
C GLY A 77 13.35 -11.85 11.58
N ILE A 78 12.37 -11.77 10.65
CA ILE A 78 11.46 -10.62 10.58
C ILE A 78 10.71 -10.48 11.90
N LYS A 79 10.67 -9.27 12.43
CA LYS A 79 10.06 -8.94 13.72
C LYS A 79 8.73 -8.20 13.55
N THR A 80 8.66 -7.32 12.56
CA THR A 80 7.50 -6.44 12.34
C THR A 80 6.90 -6.63 10.95
N VAL A 81 5.58 -6.66 10.90
CA VAL A 81 4.77 -6.63 9.67
C VAL A 81 4.03 -5.31 9.62
N VAL A 82 4.15 -4.56 8.52
CA VAL A 82 3.43 -3.31 8.29
C VAL A 82 2.39 -3.52 7.21
N ASN A 83 1.13 -3.55 7.61
CA ASN A 83 -0.01 -3.76 6.73
C ASN A 83 -0.51 -2.44 6.13
N LEU A 84 -0.24 -2.21 4.86
CA LEU A 84 -0.69 -1.02 4.10
C LEU A 84 -2.16 -1.11 3.64
N ARG A 85 -2.84 -2.23 3.90
CA ARG A 85 -4.29 -2.35 3.72
C ARG A 85 -5.05 -1.77 4.92
N GLY A 86 -4.39 -1.76 6.09
CA GLY A 86 -4.94 -1.35 7.38
C GLY A 86 -5.90 -2.37 7.98
N GLU A 87 -6.38 -2.05 9.15
CA GLU A 87 -7.40 -2.86 9.82
C GLU A 87 -8.65 -3.01 8.97
N ASP A 88 -9.19 -4.23 9.00
CA ASP A 88 -10.43 -4.58 8.33
C ASP A 88 -11.15 -5.71 9.11
N LYS A 89 -12.45 -5.82 8.91
CA LYS A 89 -13.29 -6.88 9.46
C LYS A 89 -13.34 -8.15 8.61
N TYR A 90 -12.63 -8.18 7.48
CA TYR A 90 -12.66 -9.29 6.54
C TYR A 90 -11.53 -10.29 6.77
N ALA A 91 -11.73 -11.49 6.28
CA ALA A 91 -10.86 -12.65 6.45
C ALA A 91 -9.37 -12.37 6.17
N HIS A 92 -9.05 -11.54 5.17
CA HIS A 92 -7.67 -11.23 4.85
C HIS A 92 -6.91 -10.55 6.00
N TYR A 93 -7.59 -9.72 6.79
CA TYR A 93 -7.01 -9.07 7.97
C TYR A 93 -7.09 -9.97 9.20
N LEU A 94 -8.24 -10.64 9.39
CA LEU A 94 -8.44 -11.51 10.55
C LEU A 94 -7.43 -12.66 10.59
N PHE A 95 -7.20 -13.34 9.46
CA PHE A 95 -6.18 -14.38 9.36
C PHE A 95 -4.75 -13.85 9.51
N GLU A 96 -4.48 -12.67 8.99
CA GLU A 96 -3.17 -12.02 9.17
C GLU A 96 -2.90 -11.70 10.63
N LYS A 97 -3.89 -11.11 11.32
CA LYS A 97 -3.79 -10.77 12.74
C LYS A 97 -3.56 -12.02 13.57
N GLU A 98 -4.39 -13.06 13.41
CA GLU A 98 -4.26 -14.35 14.09
C GLU A 98 -2.88 -14.97 13.85
N THR A 99 -2.40 -14.93 12.60
CA THR A 99 -1.08 -15.48 12.24
C THR A 99 0.06 -14.71 12.91
N CYS A 100 0.01 -13.38 12.86
CA CYS A 100 1.04 -12.54 13.49
C CYS A 100 1.08 -12.77 15.01
N GLU A 101 -0.08 -12.84 15.67
CA GLU A 101 -0.19 -13.14 17.09
C GLU A 101 0.39 -14.53 17.43
N ALA A 102 0.03 -15.56 16.67
CA ALA A 102 0.52 -16.93 16.88
C ALA A 102 2.03 -17.07 16.70
N LEU A 103 2.63 -16.30 15.77
CA LEU A 103 4.07 -16.33 15.48
C LEU A 103 4.87 -15.31 16.31
N GLY A 104 4.23 -14.48 17.13
CA GLY A 104 4.90 -13.41 17.87
C GLY A 104 5.52 -12.36 16.94
N LEU A 105 4.84 -12.03 15.83
CA LEU A 105 5.19 -10.94 14.92
C LEU A 105 4.42 -9.68 15.31
N LYS A 106 5.11 -8.55 15.40
CA LYS A 106 4.46 -7.27 15.65
C LYS A 106 3.72 -6.81 14.39
N LEU A 107 2.40 -6.68 14.46
CA LEU A 107 1.59 -6.17 13.35
C LEU A 107 1.30 -4.68 13.54
N LEU A 108 1.70 -3.86 12.58
CA LEU A 108 1.42 -2.42 12.52
C LEU A 108 0.52 -2.13 11.31
N ASN A 109 -0.45 -1.24 11.48
CA ASN A 109 -1.41 -0.89 10.43
C ASN A 109 -1.21 0.55 9.95
N ALA A 110 -0.96 0.72 8.64
CA ALA A 110 -0.75 2.02 8.00
C ALA A 110 -1.52 2.12 6.68
N LYS A 111 -2.83 2.34 6.76
CA LYS A 111 -3.77 2.24 5.63
C LYS A 111 -3.55 3.30 4.56
N LEU A 112 -3.27 2.86 3.33
CA LEU A 112 -3.18 3.68 2.12
C LEU A 112 -4.24 3.32 1.08
N GLN A 113 -4.55 4.27 0.19
CA GLN A 113 -5.30 4.05 -1.04
C GLN A 113 -4.34 3.80 -2.21
N ALA A 114 -4.78 2.99 -3.20
CA ALA A 114 -3.96 2.69 -4.38
C ALA A 114 -4.30 3.57 -5.59
N ARG A 115 -5.56 4.00 -5.72
CA ARG A 115 -6.12 4.61 -6.92
C ARG A 115 -6.46 6.10 -6.77
N ASN A 116 -6.09 6.70 -5.66
CA ASN A 116 -6.30 8.11 -5.38
C ASN A 116 -5.06 8.66 -4.68
N ALA A 117 -4.79 9.93 -4.87
CA ALA A 117 -3.76 10.63 -4.11
C ALA A 117 -4.04 10.51 -2.62
N VAL A 118 -3.05 10.06 -1.89
CA VAL A 118 -3.17 9.78 -0.46
C VAL A 118 -3.16 11.11 0.30
N SER A 119 -3.98 11.28 1.35
CA SER A 119 -3.94 12.48 2.17
C SER A 119 -2.61 12.61 2.92
N ARG A 120 -2.15 13.85 3.15
CA ARG A 120 -0.95 14.18 3.93
C ARG A 120 -0.89 13.38 5.23
N LYS A 121 -1.95 13.43 6.03
CA LYS A 121 -2.04 12.72 7.31
C LYS A 121 -1.72 11.23 7.21
N LYS A 122 -2.17 10.56 6.15
CA LYS A 122 -1.91 9.12 5.96
C LYS A 122 -0.46 8.85 5.54
N ILE A 123 0.14 9.70 4.72
CA ILE A 123 1.55 9.54 4.34
C ILE A 123 2.44 9.77 5.57
N VAL A 124 2.18 10.82 6.35
CA VAL A 124 2.87 11.08 7.62
C VAL A 124 2.73 9.88 8.56
N HIS A 125 1.52 9.33 8.71
CA HIS A 125 1.30 8.13 9.53
C HIS A 125 2.11 6.93 9.05
N VAL A 126 2.27 6.74 7.73
CA VAL A 126 3.16 5.68 7.19
C VAL A 126 4.60 5.95 7.57
N ILE A 127 5.11 7.17 7.39
CA ILE A 127 6.49 7.54 7.75
C ILE A 127 6.74 7.23 9.22
N ASP A 128 5.84 7.68 10.10
CA ASP A 128 5.97 7.49 11.54
C ASP A 128 5.86 6.00 11.93
N THR A 129 4.99 5.24 11.26
CA THR A 129 4.88 3.78 11.45
C THR A 129 6.17 3.05 11.04
N LEU A 130 6.77 3.42 9.89
CA LEU A 130 8.03 2.83 9.44
C LEU A 130 9.20 3.17 10.39
N ARG A 131 9.17 4.35 11.03
CA ARG A 131 10.20 4.79 11.98
C ARG A 131 10.21 3.97 13.26
N ILE A 132 9.05 3.50 13.71
CA ILE A 132 8.90 2.65 14.90
C ILE A 132 8.89 1.14 14.59
N ALA A 133 8.94 0.76 13.31
CA ALA A 133 9.00 -0.63 12.91
C ALA A 133 10.39 -1.22 13.22
N GLU A 134 10.43 -2.21 14.10
CA GLU A 134 11.68 -2.89 14.45
C GLU A 134 12.17 -3.75 13.28
N LYS A 135 13.43 -3.52 12.87
CA LYS A 135 14.09 -4.31 11.81
C LYS A 135 14.52 -5.69 12.32
N PRO A 136 14.54 -6.71 11.46
CA PRO A 136 14.03 -6.72 10.09
C PRO A 136 12.52 -6.63 10.05
N PHE A 137 11.95 -5.88 9.06
CA PHE A 137 10.52 -5.79 8.88
C PHE A 137 10.09 -5.95 7.41
N VAL A 138 8.84 -6.36 7.23
CA VAL A 138 8.21 -6.41 5.91
C VAL A 138 6.97 -5.53 5.89
N PHE A 139 6.80 -4.73 4.84
CA PHE A 139 5.54 -4.07 4.56
C PHE A 139 4.87 -4.66 3.32
N HIS A 140 3.55 -4.70 3.32
CA HIS A 140 2.80 -5.28 2.21
C HIS A 140 1.49 -4.54 1.94
N CYS A 141 0.99 -4.74 0.71
CA CYS A 141 -0.40 -4.42 0.36
C CYS A 141 -1.09 -5.67 -0.20
N LYS A 142 -2.12 -5.54 -1.04
CA LYS A 142 -2.78 -6.71 -1.66
C LYS A 142 -1.87 -7.40 -2.66
N SER A 143 -1.43 -6.67 -3.69
CA SER A 143 -0.61 -7.18 -4.82
C SER A 143 0.89 -6.99 -4.63
N GLY A 144 1.31 -6.13 -3.71
CA GLY A 144 2.72 -5.73 -3.57
C GLY A 144 3.19 -4.75 -4.66
N ALA A 145 2.32 -4.36 -5.59
CA ALA A 145 2.64 -3.47 -6.70
C ALA A 145 2.59 -1.97 -6.29
N ASP A 146 1.38 -1.44 -6.19
CA ASP A 146 1.14 0.02 -6.10
C ASP A 146 1.52 0.61 -4.73
N ARG A 147 0.72 0.36 -3.68
CA ARG A 147 0.95 0.91 -2.34
C ARG A 147 2.31 0.50 -1.76
N ALA A 148 2.69 -0.77 -1.95
CA ALA A 148 4.01 -1.23 -1.53
C ALA A 148 5.13 -0.61 -2.38
N GLY A 149 4.90 -0.34 -3.67
CA GLY A 149 5.81 0.40 -4.53
C GLY A 149 6.02 1.83 -4.06
N PHE A 150 4.92 2.55 -3.80
CA PHE A 150 4.97 3.91 -3.29
C PHE A 150 5.68 4.00 -1.92
N VAL A 151 5.36 3.09 -1.00
CA VAL A 151 6.01 3.05 0.32
C VAL A 151 7.48 2.65 0.21
N ALA A 152 7.86 1.80 -0.73
CA ALA A 152 9.26 1.48 -1.00
C ALA A 152 10.02 2.70 -1.52
N ALA A 153 9.43 3.47 -2.44
CA ALA A 153 10.02 4.71 -2.93
C ALA A 153 10.16 5.75 -1.79
N LEU A 154 9.10 5.93 -1.01
CA LEU A 154 9.09 6.78 0.18
C LEU A 154 10.19 6.37 1.16
N TYR A 155 10.31 5.06 1.48
CA TYR A 155 11.34 4.56 2.39
C TYR A 155 12.75 4.91 1.90
N LEU A 156 13.03 4.67 0.63
CA LEU A 156 14.33 4.99 0.03
C LEU A 156 14.65 6.48 0.10
N MET A 157 13.68 7.36 -0.10
CA MET A 157 13.90 8.82 -0.03
C MET A 157 14.06 9.31 1.41
N VAL A 158 13.23 8.84 2.35
CA VAL A 158 13.16 9.36 3.72
C VAL A 158 14.24 8.76 4.63
N PHE A 159 14.51 7.46 4.50
CA PHE A 159 15.39 6.73 5.44
C PHE A 159 16.75 6.37 4.83
N GLU A 160 16.85 6.28 3.50
CA GLU A 160 18.09 5.92 2.81
C GLU A 160 18.66 7.10 1.99
N ASN A 161 18.03 8.28 2.06
CA ASN A 161 18.43 9.51 1.34
C ASN A 161 18.68 9.30 -0.17
N LYS A 162 17.94 8.35 -0.79
CA LYS A 162 18.06 8.11 -2.23
C LYS A 162 17.31 9.19 -3.01
N PRO A 163 17.85 9.64 -4.15
CA PRO A 163 17.16 10.60 -5.00
C PRO A 163 15.89 9.99 -5.62
N VAL A 164 14.96 10.85 -6.01
CA VAL A 164 13.62 10.45 -6.49
C VAL A 164 13.67 9.59 -7.76
N ASP A 165 14.63 9.82 -8.66
CA ASP A 165 14.84 9.02 -9.88
C ASP A 165 15.26 7.58 -9.59
N VAL A 166 15.98 7.35 -8.51
CA VAL A 166 16.31 6.02 -8.00
C VAL A 166 15.11 5.38 -7.30
N ALA A 167 14.48 6.13 -6.42
CA ALA A 167 13.37 5.66 -5.60
C ALA A 167 12.13 5.26 -6.45
N ARG A 168 11.80 6.03 -7.49
CA ARG A 168 10.65 5.78 -8.38
C ARG A 168 10.71 4.44 -9.10
N LYS A 169 11.89 3.82 -9.24
CA LYS A 169 12.04 2.48 -9.82
C LYS A 169 11.30 1.39 -9.03
N GLN A 170 10.86 1.71 -7.82
CA GLN A 170 9.99 0.85 -7.01
C GLN A 170 8.54 0.81 -7.53
N LEU A 171 8.14 1.75 -8.37
CA LEU A 171 6.90 1.78 -9.14
C LEU A 171 7.26 1.41 -10.59
N SER A 172 7.24 0.12 -10.92
CA SER A 172 7.64 -0.35 -12.26
C SER A 172 6.98 -1.69 -12.60
N LEU A 173 7.02 -2.05 -13.87
CA LEU A 173 6.53 -3.33 -14.41
C LEU A 173 7.20 -4.54 -13.73
N LYS A 174 8.43 -4.41 -13.21
CA LYS A 174 9.09 -5.45 -12.41
C LYS A 174 8.20 -5.94 -11.26
N TYR A 175 7.40 -5.05 -10.70
CA TYR A 175 6.50 -5.31 -9.58
C TYR A 175 5.02 -5.37 -10.01
N ILE A 176 4.77 -5.38 -11.34
CA ILE A 176 3.44 -5.34 -11.97
C ILE A 176 2.67 -4.07 -11.57
N HIS A 177 3.39 -2.96 -11.40
CA HIS A 177 2.77 -1.65 -11.31
C HIS A 177 2.53 -1.09 -12.71
N LEU A 178 1.31 -0.56 -12.94
CA LEU A 178 0.84 -0.06 -14.23
C LEU A 178 0.49 1.43 -14.10
N ASP A 179 1.39 2.30 -14.49
CA ASP A 179 1.31 3.76 -14.37
C ASP A 179 0.18 4.39 -15.21
N PHE A 180 -0.21 3.74 -16.31
CA PHE A 180 -1.29 4.20 -17.19
C PHE A 180 -2.71 3.95 -16.63
N THR A 181 -2.82 3.36 -15.45
CA THR A 181 -4.11 3.13 -14.76
C THR A 181 -4.33 4.20 -13.67
N ALA A 182 -5.46 4.12 -12.95
CA ALA A 182 -5.70 5.00 -11.81
C ALA A 182 -4.62 4.91 -10.72
N THR A 183 -3.80 3.85 -10.70
CA THR A 183 -2.69 3.71 -9.75
C THR A 183 -1.48 4.56 -10.10
N GLY A 184 -1.38 5.06 -11.35
CA GLY A 184 -0.36 6.01 -11.80
C GLY A 184 -0.38 7.36 -11.06
N VAL A 185 -1.43 7.63 -10.26
CA VAL A 185 -1.43 8.77 -9.34
C VAL A 185 -0.25 8.72 -8.35
N GLN A 186 0.28 7.54 -8.07
CA GLN A 186 1.44 7.37 -7.18
C GLN A 186 2.73 7.82 -7.85
N ASP A 187 2.88 7.54 -9.15
CA ASP A 187 3.98 8.08 -9.96
C ASP A 187 3.86 9.60 -10.06
N TYR A 188 2.65 10.07 -10.28
CA TYR A 188 2.39 11.51 -10.39
C TYR A 188 2.73 12.27 -9.08
N ILE A 189 2.52 11.68 -7.91
CA ILE A 189 3.00 12.24 -6.63
C ILE A 189 4.52 12.45 -6.67
N LEU A 190 5.27 11.45 -7.15
CA LEU A 190 6.72 11.53 -7.25
C LEU A 190 7.18 12.53 -8.34
N ASP A 191 6.42 12.66 -9.43
CA ASP A 191 6.69 13.66 -10.46
C ASP A 191 6.52 15.08 -9.95
N VAL A 192 5.45 15.35 -9.18
CA VAL A 192 5.22 16.66 -8.56
C VAL A 192 6.32 16.98 -7.54
N TYR A 193 6.74 16.01 -6.74
CA TYR A 193 7.87 16.19 -5.83
C TYR A 193 9.18 16.46 -6.61
N ALA A 194 9.47 15.69 -7.66
CA ALA A 194 10.65 15.90 -8.48
C ALA A 194 10.70 17.31 -9.09
N ALA A 195 9.56 17.76 -9.63
CA ALA A 195 9.44 19.13 -10.17
C ALA A 195 9.60 20.21 -9.07
N ARG A 196 9.10 19.96 -7.86
CA ARG A 196 9.23 20.88 -6.74
C ARG A 196 10.68 20.98 -6.24
N THR A 197 11.34 19.85 -6.01
CA THR A 197 12.71 19.83 -5.50
C THR A 197 13.75 20.32 -6.50
N ALA A 198 13.47 20.25 -7.82
CA ALA A 198 14.31 20.82 -8.86
C ALA A 198 14.36 22.35 -8.84
N ARG A 199 13.32 23.02 -8.34
CA ARG A 199 13.29 24.49 -8.19
C ARG A 199 14.06 24.97 -6.95
N GLN A 200 13.90 24.26 -5.87
CA GLN A 200 14.54 24.52 -4.59
C GLN A 200 14.62 23.22 -3.81
N PRO A 201 15.80 22.82 -3.35
CA PRO A 201 15.97 21.58 -2.59
C PRO A 201 15.07 21.55 -1.34
N ILE A 202 14.38 20.43 -1.19
CA ILE A 202 13.55 20.09 -0.04
C ILE A 202 13.55 18.57 0.14
N SER A 203 13.60 18.06 1.35
CA SER A 203 13.49 16.64 1.61
C SER A 203 12.08 16.13 1.31
N PHE A 204 11.93 14.84 0.95
CA PHE A 204 10.60 14.29 0.68
C PHE A 204 9.69 14.35 1.91
N GLU A 205 10.23 14.06 3.10
CA GLU A 205 9.47 14.13 4.35
C GLU A 205 9.02 15.56 4.66
N GLU A 206 9.91 16.53 4.53
CA GLU A 206 9.58 17.94 4.74
C GLU A 206 8.50 18.41 3.77
N TRP A 207 8.67 18.10 2.47
CA TRP A 207 7.65 18.41 1.47
C TRP A 207 6.29 17.80 1.81
N ILE A 208 6.26 16.53 2.23
CA ILE A 208 5.00 15.88 2.67
C ILE A 208 4.39 16.62 3.84
N ARG A 209 5.19 17.00 4.84
CA ARG A 209 4.69 17.63 6.07
C ARG A 209 4.23 19.08 5.86
N THR A 210 4.86 19.80 4.94
CA THR A 210 4.65 21.25 4.79
C THR A 210 3.86 21.64 3.55
N GLU A 211 4.11 21.05 2.38
CA GLU A 211 3.57 21.53 1.11
C GLU A 211 2.59 20.56 0.44
N TYR A 212 2.73 19.25 0.66
CA TYR A 212 1.92 18.25 -0.03
C TYR A 212 0.42 18.46 0.19
N ASP A 213 -0.36 18.47 -0.90
CA ASP A 213 -1.82 18.47 -0.88
C ASP A 213 -2.37 17.39 -1.80
N GLY A 214 -2.94 16.33 -1.20
CA GLY A 214 -3.48 15.21 -1.95
C GLY A 214 -4.66 15.57 -2.85
N THR A 215 -5.46 16.59 -2.49
CA THR A 215 -6.61 17.03 -3.29
C THR A 215 -6.13 17.76 -4.55
N ALA A 216 -5.18 18.67 -4.40
CA ALA A 216 -4.59 19.38 -5.53
C ALA A 216 -3.86 18.42 -6.49
N ILE A 217 -3.11 17.46 -5.96
CA ILE A 217 -2.42 16.43 -6.75
C ILE A 217 -3.43 15.54 -7.48
N GLN A 218 -4.50 15.08 -6.81
CA GLN A 218 -5.54 14.30 -7.47
C GLN A 218 -6.18 15.07 -8.62
N ALA A 219 -6.52 16.34 -8.39
CA ALA A 219 -7.10 17.18 -9.42
C ALA A 219 -6.13 17.41 -10.61
N GLY A 220 -4.83 17.54 -10.34
CA GLY A 220 -3.79 17.61 -11.36
C GLY A 220 -3.69 16.33 -12.19
N PHE A 221 -3.69 15.17 -11.53
CA PHE A 221 -3.66 13.86 -12.16
C PHE A 221 -4.88 13.65 -13.07
N ASP A 222 -6.09 13.93 -12.56
CA ASP A 222 -7.34 13.74 -13.30
C ASP A 222 -7.42 14.63 -14.54
N ARG A 223 -6.85 15.84 -14.47
CA ARG A 223 -6.76 16.80 -15.59
C ARG A 223 -5.57 16.57 -16.49
N LYS A 224 -4.70 15.61 -16.18
CA LYS A 224 -3.41 15.39 -16.88
C LYS A 224 -2.54 16.65 -16.91
N THR A 225 -2.58 17.44 -15.84
CA THR A 225 -1.74 18.63 -15.70
C THR A 225 -0.28 18.21 -15.60
N PRO A 226 0.67 18.85 -16.36
CA PRO A 226 2.09 18.60 -16.17
C PRO A 226 2.51 18.82 -14.71
N ALA A 227 3.34 17.92 -14.16
CA ALA A 227 3.69 17.93 -12.75
C ALA A 227 4.33 19.23 -12.25
N ASP A 228 5.10 19.88 -13.11
CA ASP A 228 5.74 21.19 -12.87
C ASP A 228 4.76 22.37 -12.81
N ARG A 229 3.52 22.18 -13.27
CA ARG A 229 2.45 23.18 -13.28
C ARG A 229 1.41 22.98 -12.17
N VAL A 230 1.58 21.97 -11.35
CA VAL A 230 0.68 21.74 -10.21
C VAL A 230 0.93 22.82 -9.15
N THR A 231 -0.10 23.60 -8.86
CA THR A 231 -0.07 24.56 -7.76
C THR A 231 -0.59 23.87 -6.49
N LEU A 232 0.29 23.76 -5.50
CA LEU A 232 -0.08 23.29 -4.19
C LEU A 232 -0.50 24.50 -3.33
N PRO A 233 -1.65 24.46 -2.64
CA PRO A 233 -2.03 25.54 -1.73
C PRO A 233 -0.99 25.65 -0.61
N ALA A 234 -0.76 26.89 -0.15
CA ALA A 234 0.06 27.09 1.04
C ALA A 234 -0.49 26.25 2.19
N ALA A 235 0.37 25.54 2.91
CA ALA A 235 -0.06 24.78 4.08
C ALA A 235 -0.76 25.73 5.06
N PRO A 236 -1.91 25.35 5.65
CA PRO A 236 -2.46 26.14 6.75
C PRO A 236 -1.38 26.21 7.84
N VAL A 237 -1.09 27.42 8.27
CA VAL A 237 -0.22 27.68 9.43
C VAL A 237 -0.93 27.02 10.63
N THR A 238 -0.41 25.88 11.11
CA THR A 238 -0.91 25.19 12.32
C THR A 238 -0.24 25.77 13.54
#